data_ebd65d82d92db52ce1b36fc677689057
#
_entry.id   ebd65d82d92db52ce1b36fc677689057
#
_cell.length_a   1.000
_cell.length_b   1.000
_cell.length_c   1.000
_cell.angle_alpha   90.00
_cell.angle_beta   90.00
_cell.angle_gamma   90.00
#
_symmetry.space_group_name_H-M   'P 1'
#
loop_
_entity.id
_entity.type
_entity.pdbx_description
1 polymer ?
#
loop_
_entity_poly.entity_id
_entity_poly.type
_entity_poly.pdbx_seq_one_letter_code
_entity_poly.pdbx_strand_id
1 'polypeptide(L)'
;MYRTADGRKNILGDTIRQLRQQRNMMQKDLAECLKKYIGTYADQKFVSSIELGSRTITDFELLAIAKCLGVTVDEMFSYAPAVEIVRENRK
;
A
#
# COMPACT_ATOMS: atom_id res chain seq x y z
N MET A 1 -17.91 -2.95 -3.22
CA MET A 1 -16.55 -2.58 -2.78
C MET A 1 -16.31 -3.08 -1.37
N TYR A 2 -15.07 -3.43 -1.04
CA TYR A 2 -14.68 -3.88 0.30
C TYR A 2 -13.82 -2.83 0.98
N ARG A 3 -13.88 -2.78 2.31
CA ARG A 3 -13.08 -1.91 3.14
C ARG A 3 -12.86 -2.55 4.51
N THR A 4 -11.95 -2.01 5.30
CA THR A 4 -11.81 -2.42 6.70
C THR A 4 -12.96 -1.86 7.53
N ALA A 5 -13.14 -2.38 8.74
CA ALA A 5 -14.18 -1.89 9.64
C ALA A 5 -14.02 -0.39 9.98
N ASP A 6 -12.78 0.12 10.00
CA ASP A 6 -12.48 1.54 10.23
C ASP A 6 -12.50 2.39 8.94
N GLY A 7 -12.95 1.82 7.83
CA GLY A 7 -13.18 2.55 6.58
C GLY A 7 -12.00 2.60 5.61
N ARG A 8 -10.88 1.95 5.92
CA ARG A 8 -9.73 1.92 5.01
C ARG A 8 -10.02 1.03 3.79
N LYS A 9 -9.51 1.42 2.64
CA LYS A 9 -9.73 0.74 1.36
C LYS A 9 -8.62 -0.25 0.99
N ASN A 10 -7.59 -0.37 1.82
CA ASN A 10 -6.57 -1.42 1.73
C ASN A 10 -6.14 -1.82 3.13
N ILE A 11 -5.56 -3.01 3.27
CA ILE A 11 -5.13 -3.53 4.56
C ILE A 11 -3.62 -3.45 4.77
N LEU A 12 -2.88 -2.93 3.79
CA LEU A 12 -1.42 -2.93 3.80
C LEU A 12 -0.78 -1.56 4.02
N GLY A 13 -1.58 -0.49 4.12
CA GLY A 13 -1.05 0.86 4.23
C GLY A 13 -0.07 1.04 5.37
N ASP A 14 -0.44 0.61 6.57
CA ASP A 14 0.44 0.71 7.75
C ASP A 14 1.68 -0.16 7.61
N THR A 15 1.54 -1.35 7.06
CA THR A 15 2.66 -2.26 6.82
C THR A 15 3.65 -1.64 5.83
N ILE A 16 3.15 -1.06 4.73
CA ILE A 16 3.98 -0.41 3.73
C ILE A 16 4.75 0.75 4.36
N ARG A 17 4.07 1.57 5.15
CA ARG A 17 4.70 2.68 5.86
C ARG A 17 5.80 2.21 6.79
N GLN A 18 5.56 1.18 7.60
CA GLN A 18 6.54 0.63 8.52
C GLN A 18 7.76 0.08 7.78
N LEU A 19 7.53 -0.70 6.72
CA LEU A 19 8.62 -1.24 5.92
C LEU A 19 9.45 -0.14 5.28
N ARG A 20 8.78 0.90 4.77
CA ARG A 20 9.45 2.07 4.20
C ARG A 20 10.35 2.76 5.23
N GLN A 21 9.80 3.02 6.42
CA GLN A 21 10.52 3.68 7.50
C GLN A 21 11.72 2.85 8.00
N GLN A 22 11.55 1.54 8.09
CA GLN A 22 12.65 0.64 8.46
C GLN A 22 13.81 0.69 7.48
N ARG A 23 13.54 1.06 6.24
CA ARG A 23 14.54 1.18 5.18
C ARG A 23 15.05 2.62 5.00
N ASN A 24 14.70 3.49 5.93
CA ASN A 24 15.07 4.91 5.90
C ASN A 24 14.67 5.61 4.59
N MET A 25 13.53 5.19 4.03
CA MET A 25 12.98 5.78 2.82
C MET A 25 11.92 6.83 3.18
N MET A 26 11.96 7.96 2.51
CA MET A 26 10.86 8.93 2.54
C MET A 26 9.77 8.50 1.55
N GLN A 27 8.58 9.06 1.67
CA GLN A 27 7.50 8.76 0.71
C GLN A 27 7.93 9.07 -0.72
N LYS A 28 8.66 10.16 -0.93
CA LYS A 28 9.16 10.51 -2.27
C LYS A 28 10.16 9.49 -2.81
N ASP A 29 10.94 8.86 -1.95
CA ASP A 29 11.92 7.83 -2.37
C ASP A 29 11.18 6.59 -2.87
N LEU A 30 10.16 6.16 -2.15
CA LEU A 30 9.32 5.05 -2.59
C LEU A 30 8.61 5.39 -3.90
N ALA A 31 8.08 6.61 -4.02
CA ALA A 31 7.44 7.08 -5.24
C ALA A 31 8.40 7.01 -6.44
N GLU A 32 9.63 7.46 -6.29
CA GLU A 32 10.62 7.40 -7.38
C GLU A 32 10.91 5.96 -7.81
N CYS A 33 10.99 5.04 -6.87
CA CYS A 33 11.15 3.63 -7.21
C CYS A 33 9.92 3.09 -7.97
N LEU A 34 8.72 3.39 -7.47
CA LEU A 34 7.48 2.92 -8.07
C LEU A 34 7.29 3.40 -9.50
N LYS A 35 7.68 4.64 -9.80
CA LYS A 35 7.55 5.20 -11.15
C LYS A 35 8.28 4.37 -12.20
N LYS A 36 9.35 3.69 -11.83
CA LYS A 36 10.11 2.82 -12.73
C LYS A 36 9.31 1.57 -13.13
N TYR A 37 8.36 1.15 -12.31
CA TYR A 37 7.56 -0.04 -12.54
C TYR A 37 6.18 0.26 -13.10
N ILE A 38 5.51 1.28 -12.59
CA ILE A 38 4.10 1.52 -12.87
C ILE A 38 3.79 2.91 -13.44
N GLY A 39 4.81 3.75 -13.61
CA GLY A 39 4.65 5.03 -14.32
C GLY A 39 4.51 6.24 -13.39
N THR A 40 4.38 7.39 -14.03
CA THR A 40 4.50 8.69 -13.36
C THR A 40 3.35 9.02 -12.40
N TYR A 41 2.23 8.33 -12.48
CA TYR A 41 1.12 8.56 -11.55
C TYR A 41 1.49 8.13 -10.11
N ALA A 42 2.51 7.28 -9.95
CA ALA A 42 2.98 6.82 -8.65
C ALA A 42 3.88 7.88 -7.99
N ASP A 43 3.31 9.02 -7.70
CA ASP A 43 3.99 10.14 -7.05
C ASP A 43 3.87 10.05 -5.52
N GLN A 44 4.39 11.05 -4.81
CA GLN A 44 4.33 11.07 -3.35
C GLN A 44 2.88 11.06 -2.84
N LYS A 45 1.97 11.73 -3.54
CA LYS A 45 0.55 11.76 -3.18
C LYS A 45 -0.07 10.37 -3.28
N PHE A 46 0.31 9.60 -4.30
CA PHE A 46 -0.07 8.20 -4.44
C PHE A 46 0.38 7.39 -3.23
N VAL A 47 1.66 7.49 -2.85
CA VAL A 47 2.21 6.76 -1.69
C VAL A 47 1.48 7.16 -0.41
N SER A 48 1.25 8.45 -0.21
CA SER A 48 0.51 8.95 0.96
C SER A 48 -0.90 8.35 1.01
N SER A 49 -1.60 8.31 -0.10
CA SER A 49 -2.96 7.74 -0.17
C SER A 49 -2.98 6.25 0.15
N ILE A 50 -1.98 5.51 -0.30
CA ILE A 50 -1.83 4.08 0.03
C ILE A 50 -1.60 3.92 1.53
N GLU A 51 -0.68 4.66 2.10
CA GLU A 51 -0.32 4.54 3.52
C GLU A 51 -1.46 4.95 4.45
N LEU A 52 -2.26 5.92 4.04
CA LEU A 52 -3.45 6.34 4.79
C LEU A 52 -4.63 5.38 4.64
N GLY A 53 -4.56 4.46 3.68
CA GLY A 53 -5.67 3.55 3.40
C GLY A 53 -6.82 4.21 2.65
N SER A 54 -6.61 5.37 2.05
CA SER A 54 -7.67 6.12 1.37
C SER A 54 -7.89 5.66 -0.08
N ARG A 55 -7.08 4.75 -0.58
CA ARG A 55 -7.29 4.15 -1.91
C ARG A 55 -7.01 2.66 -1.90
N THR A 56 -7.56 1.96 -2.88
CA THR A 56 -7.28 0.54 -3.12
C THR A 56 -5.89 0.38 -3.74
N ILE A 57 -5.33 -0.82 -3.63
CA ILE A 57 -4.07 -1.20 -4.25
C ILE A 57 -4.38 -2.26 -5.31
N THR A 58 -3.98 -2.02 -6.55
CA THR A 58 -4.11 -3.03 -7.60
C THR A 58 -3.00 -4.06 -7.44
N ASP A 59 -3.16 -5.23 -8.08
CA ASP A 59 -2.15 -6.28 -8.05
C ASP A 59 -0.82 -5.82 -8.66
N PHE A 60 -0.85 -5.04 -9.73
CA PHE A 60 0.36 -4.46 -10.33
C PHE A 60 1.07 -3.52 -9.35
N GLU A 61 0.30 -2.67 -8.68
CA GLU A 61 0.84 -1.74 -7.69
C GLU A 61 1.43 -2.47 -6.50
N LEU A 62 0.76 -3.51 -6.03
CA LEU A 62 1.23 -4.31 -4.91
C LEU A 62 2.57 -4.98 -5.23
N LEU A 63 2.69 -5.57 -6.41
CA LEU A 63 3.93 -6.20 -6.83
C LEU A 63 5.07 -5.18 -6.91
N ALA A 64 4.81 -4.00 -7.48
CA ALA A 64 5.79 -2.93 -7.58
C ALA A 64 6.24 -2.44 -6.19
N ILE A 65 5.31 -2.27 -5.26
CA ILE A 65 5.61 -1.85 -3.89
C ILE A 65 6.51 -2.89 -3.21
N ALA A 66 6.17 -4.16 -3.33
CA ALA A 66 6.96 -5.25 -2.75
C ALA A 66 8.40 -5.23 -3.29
N LYS A 67 8.56 -5.05 -4.59
CA LYS A 67 9.89 -4.97 -5.22
C LYS A 67 10.69 -3.77 -4.70
N CYS A 68 10.05 -2.61 -4.58
CA CYS A 68 10.73 -1.41 -4.10
C CYS A 68 11.11 -1.51 -2.62
N LEU A 69 10.34 -2.24 -1.84
CA LEU A 69 10.63 -2.46 -0.42
C LEU A 69 11.55 -3.67 -0.18
N GLY A 70 11.84 -4.46 -1.21
CA GLY A 70 12.71 -5.63 -1.08
C GLY A 70 12.10 -6.77 -0.28
N VAL A 71 10.80 -6.93 -0.36
CA VAL A 71 10.06 -8.02 0.30
C VAL A 71 9.19 -8.75 -0.70
N THR A 72 8.73 -9.94 -0.34
CA THR A 72 7.71 -10.64 -1.11
C THR A 72 6.32 -10.15 -0.72
N VAL A 73 5.35 -10.38 -1.60
CA VAL A 73 3.94 -10.08 -1.31
C VAL A 73 3.48 -10.89 -0.10
N ASP A 74 3.88 -12.16 0.00
CA ASP A 74 3.55 -13.00 1.15
C ASP A 74 4.08 -12.41 2.46
N GLU A 75 5.30 -11.90 2.46
CA GLU A 75 5.88 -11.25 3.63
C GLU A 75 5.07 -10.03 4.04
N MET A 76 4.63 -9.22 3.07
CA MET A 76 3.81 -8.05 3.35
C MET A 76 2.51 -8.44 4.06
N PHE A 77 1.84 -9.48 3.58
CA PHE A 77 0.61 -9.96 4.22
C PHE A 77 0.87 -10.58 5.58
N SER A 78 2.01 -11.23 5.78
CA SER A 78 2.35 -11.81 7.07
C SER A 78 2.58 -10.75 8.16
N TYR A 79 2.99 -9.54 7.77
CA TYR A 79 3.18 -8.43 8.71
C TYR A 79 1.90 -7.64 8.96
N ALA A 80 0.89 -7.82 8.11
CA ALA A 80 -0.36 -7.07 8.25
C ALA A 80 -1.12 -7.55 9.49
N PRO A 81 -1.71 -6.64 10.27
CA PRO A 81 -2.54 -7.05 11.40
C PRO A 81 -3.82 -7.72 10.91
N ALA A 82 -4.42 -8.55 11.78
CA ALA A 82 -5.75 -9.08 11.50
C ALA A 82 -6.75 -7.93 11.40
N VAL A 83 -7.51 -7.89 10.32
CA VAL A 83 -8.50 -6.83 10.08
C VAL A 83 -9.85 -7.46 9.73
N GLU A 84 -10.90 -6.75 10.10
CA GLU A 84 -12.25 -7.10 9.68
C GLU A 84 -12.53 -6.50 8.31
N ILE A 85 -12.99 -7.33 7.38
CA ILE A 85 -13.35 -6.88 6.03
C ILE A 85 -14.85 -6.72 5.97
N VAL A 86 -15.28 -5.53 5.56
CA VAL A 86 -16.69 -5.18 5.45
C VAL A 86 -17.04 -4.94 3.99
N ARG A 87 -18.11 -5.58 3.53
CA ARG A 87 -18.64 -5.28 2.21
C ARG A 87 -19.54 -4.06 2.29
N GLU A 88 -19.21 -3.06 1.48
CA GLU A 88 -20.00 -1.84 1.39
C GLU A 88 -21.27 -2.12 0.59
N ASN A 89 -22.43 -1.89 1.23
CA ASN A 89 -23.73 -2.03 0.57
C ASN A 89 -24.07 -0.73 -0.15
N ARG A 90 -24.29 -0.84 -1.46
CA ARG A 90 -24.80 0.26 -2.26
C ARG A 90 -26.25 0.00 -2.61
N LYS A 91 -27.05 0.96 -2.39
CA LYS A 91 -28.45 0.96 -2.82
C LYS A 91 -28.66 1.97 -3.92
#